data_2eaeed4e9b3b5af88738301d33123bfe
#
_entry.id   2eaeed4e9b3b5af88738301d33123bfe
#
_cell.length_a   1.000
_cell.length_b   1.000
_cell.length_c   1.000
_cell.angle_alpha   90.00
_cell.angle_beta   90.00
_cell.angle_gamma   90.00
#
_symmetry.space_group_name_H-M   'P 1'
#
loop_
_entity.id
_entity.type
_entity.pdbx_description
1 polymer ?
#
loop_
_entity_poly.entity_id
_entity_poly.type
_entity_poly.pdbx_seq_one_letter_code
_entity_poly.pdbx_strand_id
1 'polypeptide(L)'
;MKKIALVFIFLAFVSICHGQKNYFQYRTEKFNDEKNKFSFPIFLNSNNLVTAKVNQMLQISELEILKGFETKNIFEQVSIDDGRIYGGKVGIDFKIYDNNSKVLSVKLDESSCGATCAYWVRYYNFNSGNGDLIQLKDLFTKKGYEKFFAFVTKRRIAQLKNELRKMPLAERGDFEGISGSYEADDLMDFYIEKNVLYIDGENSFSKNQKFASVEIKRISRFKLPEFKSYLNDYGKSLFGLTKDSIKKYRSNILPQLFHGKIGNQKVMMVLNNGYGNEMKAEYVYSKYGKGIFLEGKIKADELSLTEKLAKPKESGFIDYVDNGFIEARFDGQNITGTWTHKDKTITHELLLARK
;
A
#
# COMPACT_ATOMS: atom_id res chain seq x y z
N MET A 1 53.19 19.24 -56.95
CA MET A 1 52.96 18.71 -55.60
C MET A 1 51.62 19.20 -55.14
N LYS A 2 50.58 18.32 -55.13
CA LYS A 2 49.22 18.64 -54.71
C LYS A 2 49.09 18.30 -53.22
N LYS A 3 48.77 19.27 -52.37
CA LYS A 3 48.50 19.10 -50.97
C LYS A 3 47.03 18.62 -50.81
N ILE A 4 46.84 17.39 -50.31
CA ILE A 4 45.52 16.85 -49.97
C ILE A 4 45.26 17.30 -48.53
N ALA A 5 44.24 18.14 -48.37
CA ALA A 5 43.74 18.51 -47.03
C ALA A 5 42.75 17.44 -46.54
N LEU A 6 43.11 16.74 -45.50
CA LEU A 6 42.26 15.74 -44.83
C LEU A 6 41.31 16.47 -43.89
N VAL A 7 40.02 16.55 -44.24
CA VAL A 7 38.97 17.12 -43.36
C VAL A 7 38.46 16.00 -42.46
N PHE A 8 38.82 16.05 -41.19
CA PHE A 8 38.25 15.20 -40.14
C PHE A 8 36.86 15.75 -39.73
N ILE A 9 35.81 15.07 -40.19
CA ILE A 9 34.43 15.32 -39.68
C ILE A 9 34.29 14.57 -38.38
N PHE A 10 34.33 15.33 -37.28
CA PHE A 10 33.97 14.84 -35.94
C PHE A 10 32.43 14.76 -35.85
N LEU A 11 31.87 13.59 -36.10
CA LEU A 11 30.47 13.28 -35.76
C LEU A 11 30.36 13.13 -34.26
N ALA A 12 29.99 14.23 -33.59
CA ALA A 12 29.57 14.22 -32.19
C ALA A 12 28.23 13.48 -32.11
N PHE A 13 28.25 12.21 -31.76
CA PHE A 13 27.06 11.51 -31.31
C PHE A 13 26.60 12.14 -29.98
N VAL A 14 25.68 13.09 -30.05
CA VAL A 14 24.92 13.53 -28.91
C VAL A 14 23.96 12.42 -28.54
N SER A 15 24.39 11.54 -27.64
CA SER A 15 23.49 10.61 -26.97
C SER A 15 22.47 11.40 -26.16
N ILE A 16 21.33 11.69 -26.79
CA ILE A 16 20.19 12.24 -26.07
C ILE A 16 19.72 11.14 -25.12
N CYS A 17 20.26 11.13 -23.91
CA CYS A 17 19.66 10.42 -22.81
C CYS A 17 18.25 11.01 -22.60
N HIS A 18 17.25 10.40 -23.21
CA HIS A 18 15.86 10.65 -22.86
C HIS A 18 15.67 10.10 -21.45
N GLY A 19 16.04 10.86 -20.44
CA GLY A 19 15.63 10.62 -19.07
C GLY A 19 14.10 10.53 -19.09
N GLN A 20 13.57 9.37 -18.74
CA GLN A 20 12.12 9.13 -18.70
C GLN A 20 11.53 10.17 -17.76
N LYS A 21 10.84 11.18 -18.32
CA LYS A 21 10.26 12.27 -17.53
C LYS A 21 9.23 11.64 -16.59
N ASN A 22 9.45 11.75 -15.29
CA ASN A 22 8.51 11.25 -14.29
C ASN A 22 7.11 11.82 -14.58
N TYR A 23 6.13 10.94 -14.65
CA TYR A 23 4.74 11.33 -14.92
C TYR A 23 4.17 12.16 -13.76
N PHE A 24 4.41 11.73 -12.51
CA PHE A 24 4.16 12.52 -11.31
C PHE A 24 5.45 13.19 -10.85
N GLN A 25 5.43 14.49 -10.71
CA GLN A 25 6.43 15.20 -9.91
C GLN A 25 6.11 14.97 -8.43
N TYR A 26 7.11 15.02 -7.58
CA TYR A 26 6.90 14.92 -6.13
C TYR A 26 7.96 15.74 -5.39
N ARG A 27 7.59 16.14 -4.19
CA ARG A 27 8.54 16.66 -3.20
C ARG A 27 8.60 15.67 -2.04
N THR A 28 9.72 15.67 -1.33
CA THR A 28 9.92 14.84 -0.15
C THR A 28 9.69 15.69 1.08
N GLU A 29 8.71 15.33 1.90
CA GLU A 29 8.60 15.82 3.26
C GLU A 29 9.56 15.01 4.14
N LYS A 30 10.31 15.70 5.02
CA LYS A 30 11.29 15.08 5.91
C LYS A 30 11.15 15.60 7.32
N PHE A 31 11.33 14.72 8.27
CA PHE A 31 11.47 15.07 9.68
C PHE A 31 12.45 14.09 10.34
N ASN A 32 13.46 14.62 11.00
CA ASN A 32 14.47 13.82 11.70
C ASN A 32 14.73 14.48 13.05
N ASP A 33 14.68 13.68 14.10
CA ASP A 33 15.15 14.02 15.44
C ASP A 33 15.97 12.86 16.01
N GLU A 34 16.22 12.83 17.31
CA GLU A 34 17.00 11.77 17.96
C GLU A 34 16.31 10.39 17.91
N LYS A 35 14.99 10.35 17.83
CA LYS A 35 14.16 9.12 17.88
C LYS A 35 13.54 8.76 16.55
N ASN A 36 13.28 9.75 15.70
CA ASN A 36 12.45 9.62 14.53
C ASN A 36 13.22 9.94 13.24
N LYS A 37 13.01 9.12 12.22
CA LYS A 37 13.57 9.36 10.89
C LYS A 37 12.50 9.14 9.83
N PHE A 38 11.93 10.23 9.34
CA PHE A 38 10.83 10.20 8.39
C PHE A 38 11.17 10.84 7.06
N SER A 39 10.74 10.18 5.98
CA SER A 39 10.82 10.64 4.60
C SER A 39 9.57 10.15 3.86
N PHE A 40 8.77 11.07 3.29
CA PHE A 40 7.47 10.74 2.68
C PHE A 40 7.24 11.53 1.40
N PRO A 41 6.69 10.91 0.32
CA PRO A 41 6.45 11.60 -0.93
C PRO A 41 5.12 12.34 -0.92
N ILE A 42 5.13 13.60 -1.35
CA ILE A 42 3.94 14.37 -1.70
C ILE A 42 3.95 14.58 -3.20
N PHE A 43 3.03 13.96 -3.90
CA PHE A 43 2.94 14.06 -5.35
C PHE A 43 2.34 15.37 -5.79
N LEU A 44 2.93 15.94 -6.84
CA LEU A 44 2.59 17.22 -7.43
C LEU A 44 2.31 16.97 -8.91
N ASN A 45 1.14 17.33 -9.41
CA ASN A 45 0.87 17.19 -10.85
C ASN A 45 -0.20 18.17 -11.31
N SER A 46 -0.25 18.39 -12.63
CA SER A 46 -1.26 19.19 -13.31
C SER A 46 -2.68 18.62 -13.22
N ASN A 47 -2.82 17.28 -13.08
CA ASN A 47 -4.11 16.65 -12.83
C ASN A 47 -4.41 16.62 -11.32
N ASN A 48 -4.95 17.72 -10.80
CA ASN A 48 -5.22 17.89 -9.37
C ASN A 48 -6.09 16.78 -8.76
N LEU A 49 -7.04 16.19 -9.50
CA LEU A 49 -7.94 15.16 -8.97
C LEU A 49 -7.21 13.83 -8.74
N VAL A 50 -6.43 13.37 -9.72
CA VAL A 50 -5.67 12.11 -9.61
C VAL A 50 -4.61 12.24 -8.53
N THR A 51 -3.85 13.32 -8.54
CA THR A 51 -2.80 13.58 -7.55
C THR A 51 -3.36 13.72 -6.14
N ALA A 52 -4.49 14.42 -6.00
CA ALA A 52 -5.18 14.54 -4.71
C ALA A 52 -5.59 13.16 -4.17
N LYS A 53 -6.14 12.30 -5.03
CA LYS A 53 -6.56 10.95 -4.65
C LYS A 53 -5.39 10.08 -4.20
N VAL A 54 -4.27 10.09 -4.93
CA VAL A 54 -3.04 9.39 -4.54
C VAL A 54 -2.54 9.88 -3.18
N ASN A 55 -2.42 11.20 -3.01
CA ASN A 55 -1.96 11.78 -1.75
C ASN A 55 -2.92 11.49 -0.59
N GLN A 56 -4.23 11.61 -0.80
CA GLN A 56 -5.24 11.30 0.23
C GLN A 56 -5.15 9.85 0.68
N MET A 57 -5.05 8.91 -0.27
CA MET A 57 -4.89 7.49 0.05
C MET A 57 -3.66 7.26 0.93
N LEU A 58 -2.49 7.75 0.50
CA LEU A 58 -1.23 7.56 1.23
C LEU A 58 -1.24 8.29 2.58
N GLN A 59 -1.71 9.52 2.63
CA GLN A 59 -1.70 10.33 3.86
C GLN A 59 -2.67 9.79 4.91
N ILE A 60 -3.88 9.41 4.52
CA ILE A 60 -4.85 8.82 5.45
C ILE A 60 -4.31 7.49 5.97
N SER A 61 -3.85 6.60 5.08
CA SER A 61 -3.41 5.25 5.46
C SER A 61 -2.12 5.24 6.29
N GLU A 62 -1.21 6.21 6.10
CA GLU A 62 0.14 6.10 6.65
C GLU A 62 0.54 7.23 7.60
N LEU A 63 -0.12 8.38 7.51
CA LEU A 63 0.20 9.54 8.32
C LEU A 63 -0.93 9.97 9.26
N GLU A 64 -2.14 9.45 9.07
CA GLU A 64 -3.34 9.80 9.85
C GLU A 64 -3.62 11.31 9.85
N ILE A 65 -3.15 12.03 8.84
CA ILE A 65 -3.33 13.47 8.70
C ILE A 65 -3.22 13.89 7.24
N LEU A 66 -4.04 14.84 6.82
CA LEU A 66 -3.91 15.49 5.53
C LEU A 66 -2.94 16.66 5.58
N LYS A 67 -2.14 16.83 4.53
CA LYS A 67 -1.25 17.98 4.36
C LYS A 67 -2.00 19.31 4.45
N GLY A 68 -1.50 20.20 5.28
CA GLY A 68 -2.08 21.52 5.56
C GLY A 68 -2.92 21.58 6.84
N PHE A 69 -3.05 20.45 7.56
CA PHE A 69 -3.74 20.37 8.84
C PHE A 69 -2.80 20.03 10.02
N GLU A 70 -1.53 19.83 9.72
CA GLU A 70 -0.49 19.64 10.74
C GLU A 70 -0.27 20.92 11.58
N THR A 71 0.01 20.73 12.86
CA THR A 71 0.38 21.82 13.78
C THR A 71 1.90 21.98 13.89
N LYS A 72 2.64 20.88 13.80
CA LYS A 72 4.10 20.84 13.86
C LYS A 72 4.70 20.36 12.54
N ASN A 73 4.34 19.14 12.14
CA ASN A 73 4.78 18.50 10.89
C ASN A 73 3.79 17.40 10.50
N ILE A 74 3.87 16.94 9.25
CA ILE A 74 2.93 15.95 8.69
C ILE A 74 3.01 14.57 9.37
N PHE A 75 4.01 14.31 10.19
CA PHE A 75 4.21 13.02 10.89
C PHE A 75 3.70 13.05 12.33
N GLU A 76 3.15 14.17 12.81
CA GLU A 76 2.76 14.38 14.21
C GLU A 76 1.73 13.38 14.74
N GLN A 77 0.89 12.80 13.86
CA GLN A 77 -0.12 11.83 14.28
C GLN A 77 0.45 10.42 14.45
N VAL A 78 1.52 10.09 13.75
CA VAL A 78 2.11 8.74 13.73
C VAL A 78 3.46 8.64 14.42
N SER A 79 4.14 9.75 14.70
CA SER A 79 5.43 9.75 15.38
C SER A 79 5.29 9.35 16.86
N ILE A 80 6.33 8.68 17.39
CA ILE A 80 6.48 8.52 18.84
C ILE A 80 6.89 9.88 19.40
N ASP A 81 5.96 10.52 20.11
CA ASP A 81 6.24 11.73 20.88
C ASP A 81 6.61 11.35 22.34
N ASP A 82 7.27 12.25 23.07
CA ASP A 82 7.78 12.03 24.43
C ASP A 82 6.77 11.53 25.48
N GLY A 83 5.48 11.54 25.14
CA GLY A 83 4.41 10.95 25.95
C GLY A 83 3.81 9.64 25.43
N ARG A 84 4.21 9.18 24.22
CA ARG A 84 3.72 7.92 23.63
C ARG A 84 4.79 6.84 23.75
N ILE A 85 4.69 5.98 24.75
CA ILE A 85 5.65 4.88 24.93
C ILE A 85 5.39 3.72 23.95
N TYR A 86 4.16 3.59 23.39
CA TYR A 86 3.79 2.50 22.49
C TYR A 86 2.86 3.00 21.37
N GLY A 87 3.03 2.41 20.19
CA GLY A 87 2.07 2.52 19.09
C GLY A 87 2.38 3.56 18.02
N GLY A 88 3.51 4.28 18.11
CA GLY A 88 3.93 5.21 17.06
C GLY A 88 5.00 4.63 16.14
N LYS A 89 5.18 5.26 14.96
CA LYS A 89 6.27 4.97 14.04
C LYS A 89 7.52 5.75 14.48
N VAL A 90 8.70 5.14 14.29
CA VAL A 90 10.02 5.78 14.46
C VAL A 90 10.70 6.01 13.12
N GLY A 91 10.24 5.37 12.07
CA GLY A 91 10.79 5.52 10.73
C GLY A 91 9.74 5.32 9.66
N ILE A 92 9.83 6.15 8.64
CA ILE A 92 9.19 5.98 7.34
C ILE A 92 10.20 6.39 6.30
N ASP A 93 10.48 5.52 5.34
CA ASP A 93 11.23 5.86 4.13
C ASP A 93 10.47 5.37 2.91
N PHE A 94 10.78 5.90 1.73
CA PHE A 94 10.06 5.50 0.53
C PHE A 94 10.98 5.27 -0.66
N LYS A 95 10.48 4.45 -1.58
CA LYS A 95 11.07 4.27 -2.90
C LYS A 95 9.99 4.26 -3.97
N ILE A 96 10.22 4.98 -5.06
CA ILE A 96 9.38 4.93 -6.25
C ILE A 96 10.02 3.96 -7.24
N TYR A 97 9.31 2.88 -7.57
CA TYR A 97 9.77 1.85 -8.51
C TYR A 97 9.38 2.17 -9.96
N ASP A 98 8.15 2.66 -10.16
CA ASP A 98 7.67 3.10 -11.46
C ASP A 98 6.88 4.39 -11.31
N ASN A 99 7.00 5.27 -12.31
CA ASN A 99 6.33 6.56 -12.34
C ASN A 99 6.11 6.96 -13.80
N ASN A 100 5.14 6.31 -14.43
CA ASN A 100 4.81 6.51 -15.83
C ASN A 100 3.31 6.81 -16.02
N SER A 101 2.88 7.01 -17.26
CA SER A 101 1.48 7.34 -17.59
C SER A 101 0.46 6.25 -17.28
N LYS A 102 0.90 5.05 -16.89
CA LYS A 102 0.04 3.90 -16.59
C LYS A 102 0.06 3.54 -15.11
N VAL A 103 1.25 3.53 -14.50
CA VAL A 103 1.46 3.06 -13.13
C VAL A 103 2.36 4.03 -12.37
N LEU A 104 1.96 4.29 -11.14
CA LEU A 104 2.82 4.82 -10.08
C LEU A 104 2.98 3.72 -9.03
N SER A 105 4.18 3.18 -8.88
CA SER A 105 4.52 2.15 -7.88
C SER A 105 5.36 2.77 -6.77
N VAL A 106 4.86 2.76 -5.55
CA VAL A 106 5.51 3.33 -4.35
C VAL A 106 5.67 2.23 -3.31
N LYS A 107 6.85 2.16 -2.71
CA LYS A 107 7.15 1.36 -1.52
C LYS A 107 7.32 2.30 -0.34
N LEU A 108 6.78 1.94 0.80
CA LEU A 108 7.09 2.53 2.09
C LEU A 108 7.79 1.48 2.97
N ASP A 109 8.92 1.86 3.53
CA ASP A 109 9.63 1.10 4.56
C ASP A 109 9.32 1.76 5.90
N GLU A 110 8.72 1.04 6.81
CA GLU A 110 8.22 1.58 8.07
C GLU A 110 8.79 0.83 9.25
N SER A 111 8.93 1.53 10.36
CA SER A 111 9.39 0.93 11.61
C SER A 111 8.71 1.55 12.83
N SER A 112 8.56 0.72 13.85
CA SER A 112 8.12 1.12 15.19
C SER A 112 9.02 0.43 16.21
N CYS A 113 9.34 1.10 17.30
CA CYS A 113 10.15 0.55 18.36
C CYS A 113 9.41 0.68 19.70
N GLY A 114 9.43 -0.43 20.46
CA GLY A 114 9.06 -0.52 21.85
C GLY A 114 10.18 -1.26 22.59
N ALA A 115 9.87 -2.35 23.29
CA ALA A 115 10.89 -3.25 23.86
C ALA A 115 11.78 -3.88 22.76
N THR A 116 11.21 -4.06 21.56
CA THR A 116 11.92 -4.48 20.33
C THR A 116 11.41 -3.64 19.17
N CYS A 117 12.26 -3.45 18.14
CA CYS A 117 11.84 -2.78 16.93
C CYS A 117 11.17 -3.77 15.94
N ALA A 118 10.05 -3.34 15.36
CA ALA A 118 9.38 -4.02 14.26
C ALA A 118 9.57 -3.22 12.97
N TYR A 119 9.73 -3.94 11.87
CA TYR A 119 9.91 -3.38 10.53
C TYR A 119 8.92 -4.04 9.60
N TRP A 120 8.26 -3.24 8.75
CA TRP A 120 7.36 -3.75 7.73
C TRP A 120 7.44 -2.90 6.46
N VAL A 121 6.90 -3.42 5.40
CA VAL A 121 6.89 -2.80 4.09
C VAL A 121 5.46 -2.73 3.59
N ARG A 122 5.12 -1.63 2.93
CA ARG A 122 3.86 -1.48 2.22
C ARG A 122 4.10 -1.09 0.77
N TYR A 123 3.31 -1.67 -0.12
CA TYR A 123 3.37 -1.37 -1.55
C TYR A 123 2.06 -0.76 -2.01
N TYR A 124 2.18 0.36 -2.70
CA TYR A 124 1.07 1.07 -3.30
C TYR A 124 1.29 1.16 -4.80
N ASN A 125 0.42 0.54 -5.59
CA ASN A 125 0.44 0.62 -7.03
C ASN A 125 -0.80 1.37 -7.48
N PHE A 126 -0.63 2.56 -8.05
CA PHE A 126 -1.75 3.39 -8.50
C PHE A 126 -1.86 3.38 -10.01
N ASN A 127 -3.08 3.36 -10.52
CA ASN A 127 -3.36 3.69 -11.90
C ASN A 127 -3.13 5.19 -12.11
N SER A 128 -2.13 5.55 -12.90
CA SER A 128 -1.76 6.94 -13.12
C SER A 128 -2.84 7.75 -13.85
N GLY A 129 -3.81 7.10 -14.51
CA GLY A 129 -4.88 7.76 -15.23
C GLY A 129 -6.05 8.22 -14.35
N ASN A 130 -6.29 7.55 -13.20
CA ASN A 130 -7.44 7.85 -12.33
C ASN A 130 -7.13 7.86 -10.83
N GLY A 131 -5.90 7.52 -10.41
CA GLY A 131 -5.47 7.48 -9.02
C GLY A 131 -6.02 6.32 -8.20
N ASP A 132 -6.69 5.34 -8.81
CA ASP A 132 -7.17 4.15 -8.12
C ASP A 132 -6.00 3.24 -7.74
N LEU A 133 -6.07 2.67 -6.54
CA LEU A 133 -5.14 1.63 -6.13
C LEU A 133 -5.37 0.36 -6.94
N ILE A 134 -4.29 -0.22 -7.44
CA ILE A 134 -4.26 -1.48 -8.19
C ILE A 134 -3.97 -2.60 -7.21
N GLN A 135 -4.85 -3.56 -7.13
CA GLN A 135 -4.63 -4.81 -6.39
C GLN A 135 -4.11 -5.90 -7.35
N LEU A 136 -3.32 -6.84 -6.83
CA LEU A 136 -2.75 -7.89 -7.67
C LEU A 136 -3.83 -8.67 -8.45
N LYS A 137 -4.95 -9.01 -7.79
CA LYS A 137 -6.08 -9.70 -8.41
C LYS A 137 -6.73 -8.92 -9.57
N ASP A 138 -6.65 -7.59 -9.54
CA ASP A 138 -7.21 -6.74 -10.60
C ASP A 138 -6.56 -6.95 -11.96
N LEU A 139 -5.33 -7.45 -11.99
CA LEU A 139 -4.54 -7.64 -13.21
C LEU A 139 -4.92 -8.91 -13.97
N PHE A 140 -5.59 -9.86 -13.33
CA PHE A 140 -5.78 -11.21 -13.84
C PHE A 140 -7.25 -11.55 -14.07
N THR A 141 -7.52 -12.50 -14.96
CA THR A 141 -8.80 -13.21 -14.94
C THR A 141 -8.88 -14.03 -13.64
N LYS A 142 -10.08 -14.37 -13.15
CA LYS A 142 -10.22 -15.21 -11.95
C LYS A 142 -9.38 -16.49 -12.04
N LYS A 143 -9.54 -17.24 -13.13
CA LYS A 143 -8.78 -18.47 -13.40
C LYS A 143 -7.29 -18.20 -13.65
N GLY A 144 -6.97 -17.04 -14.22
CA GLY A 144 -5.60 -16.59 -14.43
C GLY A 144 -4.88 -16.30 -13.11
N TYR A 145 -5.57 -15.65 -12.18
CA TYR A 145 -5.02 -15.40 -10.84
C TYR A 145 -4.71 -16.70 -10.09
N GLU A 146 -5.65 -17.64 -10.07
CA GLU A 146 -5.45 -18.94 -9.43
C GLU A 146 -4.20 -19.68 -9.98
N LYS A 147 -4.03 -19.69 -11.31
CA LYS A 147 -2.86 -20.30 -11.98
C LYS A 147 -1.56 -19.54 -11.68
N PHE A 148 -1.60 -18.20 -11.71
CA PHE A 148 -0.45 -17.38 -11.42
C PHE A 148 -0.02 -17.55 -9.95
N PHE A 149 -0.98 -17.54 -9.04
CA PHE A 149 -0.74 -17.78 -7.62
C PHE A 149 -0.06 -19.13 -7.39
N ALA A 150 -0.60 -20.21 -7.95
CA ALA A 150 0.00 -21.55 -7.86
C ALA A 150 1.44 -21.59 -8.44
N PHE A 151 1.70 -20.84 -9.53
CA PHE A 151 3.03 -20.70 -10.11
C PHE A 151 4.00 -19.97 -9.15
N VAL A 152 3.58 -18.87 -8.54
CA VAL A 152 4.37 -18.12 -7.55
C VAL A 152 4.68 -19.00 -6.35
N THR A 153 3.67 -19.64 -5.75
CA THR A 153 3.81 -20.54 -4.60
C THR A 153 4.80 -21.68 -4.90
N LYS A 154 4.65 -22.36 -6.04
CA LYS A 154 5.57 -23.41 -6.47
C LYS A 154 7.02 -22.92 -6.56
N ARG A 155 7.25 -21.72 -7.12
CA ARG A 155 8.58 -21.10 -7.23
C ARG A 155 9.16 -20.83 -5.85
N ARG A 156 8.37 -20.28 -4.93
CA ARG A 156 8.81 -19.98 -3.57
C ARG A 156 9.14 -21.24 -2.77
N ILE A 157 8.30 -22.26 -2.84
CA ILE A 157 8.57 -23.55 -2.22
C ILE A 157 9.87 -24.18 -2.77
N ALA A 158 10.12 -24.07 -4.07
CA ALA A 158 11.37 -24.56 -4.68
C ALA A 158 12.59 -23.79 -4.16
N GLN A 159 12.49 -22.47 -4.00
CA GLN A 159 13.54 -21.64 -3.40
C GLN A 159 13.82 -22.06 -1.95
N LEU A 160 12.77 -22.22 -1.14
CA LEU A 160 12.88 -22.69 0.23
C LEU A 160 13.57 -24.06 0.31
N LYS A 161 13.13 -25.02 -0.52
CA LYS A 161 13.77 -26.34 -0.61
C LYS A 161 15.27 -26.26 -0.90
N ASN A 162 15.67 -25.38 -1.80
CA ASN A 162 17.08 -25.20 -2.15
C ASN A 162 17.90 -24.63 -0.99
N GLU A 163 17.35 -23.67 -0.23
CA GLU A 163 18.03 -23.13 0.94
C GLU A 163 18.13 -24.17 2.06
N LEU A 164 17.05 -24.89 2.34
CA LEU A 164 17.06 -25.96 3.35
C LEU A 164 18.04 -27.09 3.04
N ARG A 165 18.26 -27.42 1.75
CA ARG A 165 19.26 -28.43 1.36
C ARG A 165 20.70 -28.06 1.71
N LYS A 166 21.00 -26.78 1.85
CA LYS A 166 22.32 -26.27 2.25
C LYS A 166 22.57 -26.43 3.76
N MET A 167 21.51 -26.67 4.55
CA MET A 167 21.61 -26.84 6.01
C MET A 167 21.86 -28.31 6.39
N PRO A 168 22.53 -28.56 7.52
CA PRO A 168 22.62 -29.91 8.09
C PRO A 168 21.25 -30.56 8.31
N LEU A 169 21.13 -31.86 8.10
CA LEU A 169 19.83 -32.57 8.16
C LEU A 169 19.13 -32.39 9.53
N ALA A 170 19.91 -32.39 10.61
CA ALA A 170 19.40 -32.21 11.98
C ALA A 170 18.79 -30.81 12.23
N GLU A 171 19.12 -29.83 11.40
CA GLU A 171 18.66 -28.43 11.53
C GLU A 171 17.48 -28.11 10.61
N ARG A 172 17.12 -29.01 9.67
CA ARG A 172 16.08 -28.73 8.65
C ARG A 172 14.67 -28.69 9.21
N GLY A 173 14.40 -29.34 10.37
CA GLY A 173 13.08 -29.41 10.99
C GLY A 173 11.99 -30.01 10.11
N ASP A 174 10.75 -29.79 10.48
CA ASP A 174 9.58 -30.23 9.71
C ASP A 174 9.34 -29.29 8.51
N PHE A 175 9.80 -29.74 7.36
CA PHE A 175 9.65 -29.02 6.10
C PHE A 175 8.19 -29.00 5.61
N GLU A 176 7.40 -30.02 5.87
CA GLU A 176 6.01 -30.10 5.42
C GLU A 176 5.15 -29.03 6.11
N GLY A 177 5.35 -28.82 7.42
CA GLY A 177 4.71 -27.73 8.16
C GLY A 177 5.03 -26.33 7.60
N ILE A 178 6.26 -26.15 7.13
CA ILE A 178 6.71 -24.87 6.56
C ILE A 178 6.13 -24.65 5.15
N SER A 179 6.09 -25.68 4.32
CA SER A 179 5.58 -25.57 2.95
C SER A 179 4.06 -25.32 2.89
N GLY A 180 3.33 -25.76 3.91
CA GLY A 180 1.89 -25.52 4.08
C GLY A 180 1.53 -24.13 4.58
N SER A 181 2.50 -23.37 5.09
CA SER A 181 2.25 -22.01 5.66
C SER A 181 2.19 -20.87 4.66
N TYR A 182 2.45 -21.12 3.37
CA TYR A 182 2.28 -20.12 2.33
C TYR A 182 0.80 -19.95 1.98
N GLU A 183 0.15 -19.03 2.65
CA GLU A 183 -1.24 -18.66 2.37
C GLU A 183 -1.33 -17.61 1.24
N ALA A 184 -2.54 -17.49 0.68
CA ALA A 184 -2.81 -16.58 -0.43
C ALA A 184 -2.47 -15.12 -0.10
N ASP A 185 -2.62 -14.74 1.15
CA ASP A 185 -2.43 -13.36 1.59
C ASP A 185 -0.95 -13.00 1.74
N ASP A 186 -0.07 -13.99 2.01
CA ASP A 186 1.39 -13.81 2.08
C ASP A 186 2.04 -13.43 0.73
N LEU A 187 1.32 -13.60 -0.37
CA LEU A 187 1.81 -13.34 -1.73
C LEU A 187 1.07 -12.18 -2.42
N MET A 188 0.31 -11.39 -1.68
CA MET A 188 -0.45 -10.28 -2.27
C MET A 188 0.35 -8.98 -2.39
N ASP A 189 1.43 -8.84 -1.63
CA ASP A 189 2.32 -7.70 -1.70
C ASP A 189 3.12 -7.72 -3.00
N PHE A 190 3.01 -6.65 -3.78
CA PHE A 190 3.65 -6.56 -5.07
C PHE A 190 4.00 -5.13 -5.46
N TYR A 191 4.96 -5.02 -6.40
CA TYR A 191 5.20 -3.77 -7.13
C TYR A 191 5.48 -4.04 -8.59
N ILE A 192 5.31 -3.01 -9.39
CA ILE A 192 5.60 -3.02 -10.82
C ILE A 192 6.80 -2.11 -11.07
N GLU A 193 7.78 -2.60 -11.82
CA GLU A 193 8.92 -1.81 -12.28
C GLU A 193 9.25 -2.19 -13.71
N LYS A 194 9.17 -1.22 -14.65
CA LYS A 194 9.53 -1.40 -16.07
C LYS A 194 8.87 -2.62 -16.72
N ASN A 195 7.55 -2.77 -16.53
CA ASN A 195 6.75 -3.91 -17.02
C ASN A 195 7.16 -5.29 -16.44
N VAL A 196 7.86 -5.30 -15.33
CA VAL A 196 8.17 -6.50 -14.56
C VAL A 196 7.31 -6.48 -13.29
N LEU A 197 6.72 -7.62 -12.97
CA LEU A 197 5.96 -7.82 -11.75
C LEU A 197 6.88 -8.44 -10.69
N TYR A 198 6.91 -7.82 -9.53
CA TYR A 198 7.65 -8.31 -8.37
C TYR A 198 6.67 -8.66 -7.28
N ILE A 199 6.74 -9.87 -6.77
CA ILE A 199 5.94 -10.34 -5.63
C ILE A 199 6.84 -10.39 -4.41
N ASP A 200 6.46 -9.67 -3.38
CA ASP A 200 7.10 -9.71 -2.07
C ASP A 200 6.34 -10.72 -1.20
N GLY A 201 6.94 -11.87 -0.98
CA GLY A 201 6.38 -12.88 -0.09
C GLY A 201 7.05 -12.74 1.27
N GLU A 202 6.33 -12.31 2.27
CA GLU A 202 6.83 -12.26 3.63
C GLU A 202 7.26 -13.66 4.07
N ASN A 203 8.39 -13.76 4.76
CA ASN A 203 8.79 -15.03 5.35
C ASN A 203 8.01 -15.18 6.65
N SER A 204 7.00 -16.03 6.66
CA SER A 204 6.16 -16.35 7.82
C SER A 204 6.89 -17.09 8.94
N PHE A 205 8.23 -17.11 8.93
CA PHE A 205 8.98 -17.78 9.98
C PHE A 205 9.02 -16.93 11.25
N SER A 206 8.43 -17.46 12.31
CA SER A 206 8.59 -16.90 13.65
C SER A 206 10.08 -16.80 14.00
N LYS A 207 10.50 -15.70 14.63
CA LYS A 207 11.88 -15.49 15.13
C LYS A 207 12.36 -16.64 16.05
N ASN A 208 11.45 -17.42 16.60
CA ASN A 208 11.73 -18.55 17.49
C ASN A 208 11.86 -19.89 16.74
N GLN A 209 11.62 -19.94 15.43
CA GLN A 209 11.80 -21.14 14.65
C GLN A 209 13.26 -21.30 14.24
N LYS A 210 13.77 -22.54 14.28
CA LYS A 210 15.15 -22.88 13.86
C LYS A 210 15.51 -22.43 12.45
N PHE A 211 14.50 -22.03 11.67
CA PHE A 211 14.61 -21.57 10.27
C PHE A 211 14.68 -20.05 10.12
N ALA A 212 14.64 -19.29 11.21
CA ALA A 212 14.78 -17.81 11.14
C ALA A 212 16.10 -17.37 10.48
N SER A 213 17.11 -18.26 10.41
CA SER A 213 18.37 -18.04 9.72
C SER A 213 18.35 -18.37 8.22
N VAL A 214 17.26 -18.98 7.70
CA VAL A 214 17.15 -19.31 6.28
C VAL A 214 16.75 -18.05 5.51
N GLU A 215 17.69 -17.42 4.86
CA GLU A 215 17.44 -16.31 3.96
C GLU A 215 16.78 -16.80 2.67
N ILE A 216 15.47 -16.89 2.66
CA ILE A 216 14.74 -17.03 1.40
C ILE A 216 14.67 -15.65 0.76
N LYS A 217 15.05 -15.56 -0.51
CA LYS A 217 14.91 -14.32 -1.26
C LYS A 217 13.45 -13.87 -1.24
N ARG A 218 13.15 -12.86 -0.44
CA ARG A 218 11.81 -12.35 -0.19
C ARG A 218 11.10 -11.97 -1.48
N ILE A 219 11.78 -11.30 -2.41
CA ILE A 219 11.21 -10.76 -3.64
C ILE A 219 11.40 -11.74 -4.80
N SER A 220 10.30 -12.15 -5.41
CA SER A 220 10.27 -12.94 -6.64
C SER A 220 9.96 -12.07 -7.84
N ARG A 221 10.77 -12.18 -8.90
CA ARG A 221 10.66 -11.41 -10.14
C ARG A 221 9.97 -12.22 -11.23
N PHE A 222 8.99 -11.62 -11.91
CA PHE A 222 8.27 -12.22 -13.03
C PHE A 222 8.31 -11.29 -14.25
N LYS A 223 8.91 -11.75 -15.33
CA LYS A 223 8.92 -11.02 -16.62
C LYS A 223 7.57 -11.21 -17.32
N LEU A 224 7.14 -10.23 -18.10
CA LEU A 224 5.86 -10.25 -18.81
C LEU A 224 5.53 -11.56 -19.54
N PRO A 225 6.46 -12.22 -20.28
CA PRO A 225 6.18 -13.51 -20.93
C PRO A 225 5.73 -14.61 -19.97
N GLU A 226 6.12 -14.58 -18.69
CA GLU A 226 5.83 -15.60 -17.69
C GLU A 226 4.39 -15.52 -17.17
N PHE A 227 3.73 -14.36 -17.26
CA PHE A 227 2.38 -14.15 -16.71
C PHE A 227 1.37 -13.54 -17.69
N LYS A 228 1.78 -13.10 -18.88
CA LYS A 228 0.90 -12.43 -19.86
C LYS A 228 -0.37 -13.21 -20.22
N SER A 229 -0.28 -14.55 -20.24
CA SER A 229 -1.42 -15.42 -20.58
C SER A 229 -2.49 -15.48 -19.48
N TYR A 230 -2.18 -15.02 -18.28
CA TYR A 230 -3.09 -15.00 -17.13
C TYR A 230 -3.82 -13.67 -16.98
N LEU A 231 -3.33 -12.61 -17.66
CA LEU A 231 -3.87 -11.24 -17.56
C LEU A 231 -5.28 -11.14 -18.14
N ASN A 232 -6.11 -10.34 -17.49
CA ASN A 232 -7.35 -9.82 -18.07
C ASN A 232 -7.06 -8.62 -18.99
N ASP A 233 -8.10 -8.01 -19.56
CA ASP A 233 -7.93 -6.89 -20.49
C ASP A 233 -7.35 -5.65 -19.81
N TYR A 234 -7.68 -5.41 -18.54
CA TYR A 234 -7.08 -4.34 -17.75
C TYR A 234 -5.58 -4.55 -17.55
N GLY A 235 -5.19 -5.75 -17.10
CA GLY A 235 -3.77 -6.10 -16.95
C GLY A 235 -3.01 -6.03 -18.27
N LYS A 236 -3.59 -6.53 -19.38
CA LYS A 236 -2.98 -6.40 -20.72
C LYS A 236 -2.76 -4.94 -21.11
N SER A 237 -3.73 -4.08 -20.86
CA SER A 237 -3.63 -2.65 -21.13
C SER A 237 -2.54 -1.99 -20.27
N LEU A 238 -2.50 -2.31 -18.97
CA LEU A 238 -1.50 -1.78 -18.03
C LEU A 238 -0.08 -2.12 -18.48
N PHE A 239 0.17 -3.37 -18.87
CA PHE A 239 1.47 -3.83 -19.36
C PHE A 239 1.73 -3.52 -20.85
N GLY A 240 0.85 -2.78 -21.53
CA GLY A 240 1.07 -2.33 -22.91
C GLY A 240 0.93 -3.41 -23.98
N LEU A 241 0.17 -4.47 -23.70
CA LEU A 241 -0.13 -5.55 -24.65
C LEU A 241 -1.29 -5.19 -25.59
N THR A 242 -2.05 -4.15 -25.29
CA THR A 242 -3.13 -3.63 -26.14
C THR A 242 -2.85 -2.17 -26.47
N LYS A 243 -3.33 -1.71 -27.66
CA LYS A 243 -3.23 -0.30 -28.06
C LYS A 243 -4.30 0.59 -27.42
N ASP A 244 -5.32 -0.02 -26.81
CA ASP A 244 -6.42 0.70 -26.22
C ASP A 244 -5.95 1.48 -24.98
N SER A 245 -6.57 2.64 -24.76
CA SER A 245 -6.43 3.35 -23.49
C SER A 245 -6.85 2.42 -22.36
N ILE A 246 -6.19 2.56 -21.21
CA ILE A 246 -6.55 1.78 -20.02
C ILE A 246 -8.04 2.00 -19.76
N LYS A 247 -8.86 0.95 -19.99
CA LYS A 247 -10.28 1.00 -19.67
C LYS A 247 -10.40 1.38 -18.19
N LYS A 248 -11.37 2.22 -17.87
CA LYS A 248 -11.69 2.56 -16.47
C LYS A 248 -12.06 1.26 -15.76
N TYR A 249 -11.11 0.67 -15.11
CA TYR A 249 -11.32 -0.48 -14.26
C TYR A 249 -11.48 0.02 -12.82
N ARG A 250 -12.53 -0.38 -12.16
CA ARG A 250 -12.73 -0.14 -10.74
C ARG A 250 -12.64 -1.47 -10.03
N SER A 251 -11.62 -1.62 -9.21
CA SER A 251 -11.49 -2.77 -8.31
C SER A 251 -12.60 -2.76 -7.27
N ASN A 252 -13.11 -3.94 -6.92
CA ASN A 252 -13.95 -4.11 -5.73
C ASN A 252 -13.13 -4.61 -4.54
N ILE A 253 -11.80 -4.67 -4.69
CA ILE A 253 -10.87 -5.20 -3.68
C ILE A 253 -10.40 -4.05 -2.80
N LEU A 254 -10.45 -4.25 -1.50
CA LEU A 254 -9.91 -3.30 -0.53
C LEU A 254 -8.37 -3.41 -0.44
N PRO A 255 -7.66 -2.36 -0.03
CA PRO A 255 -8.15 -1.08 0.46
C PRO A 255 -8.67 -0.14 -0.63
N GLN A 256 -9.60 0.75 -0.26
CA GLN A 256 -10.18 1.75 -1.16
C GLN A 256 -10.46 3.06 -0.45
N LEU A 257 -10.35 4.16 -1.22
CA LEU A 257 -10.68 5.51 -0.76
C LEU A 257 -12.11 5.89 -1.19
N PHE A 258 -12.90 6.31 -0.22
CA PHE A 258 -14.26 6.80 -0.36
C PHE A 258 -14.34 8.28 -0.01
N HIS A 259 -15.24 8.99 -0.66
CA HIS A 259 -15.54 10.40 -0.39
C HIS A 259 -17.03 10.57 -0.15
N GLY A 260 -17.41 11.42 0.76
CA GLY A 260 -18.83 11.70 1.00
C GLY A 260 -19.04 12.57 2.23
N LYS A 261 -20.02 12.19 3.03
CA LYS A 261 -20.42 12.96 4.21
C LYS A 261 -20.94 12.08 5.35
N ILE A 262 -20.78 12.58 6.57
CA ILE A 262 -21.50 12.16 7.77
C ILE A 262 -22.33 13.35 8.19
N GLY A 263 -23.66 13.23 8.11
CA GLY A 263 -24.54 14.39 8.23
C GLY A 263 -24.20 15.45 7.19
N ASN A 264 -23.87 16.65 7.65
CA ASN A 264 -23.49 17.78 6.78
C ASN A 264 -21.96 17.93 6.62
N GLN A 265 -21.14 17.09 7.28
CA GLN A 265 -19.69 17.20 7.25
C GLN A 265 -19.08 16.34 6.14
N LYS A 266 -18.26 16.93 5.29
CA LYS A 266 -17.51 16.20 4.26
C LYS A 266 -16.44 15.34 4.91
N VAL A 267 -16.35 14.07 4.46
CA VAL A 267 -15.36 13.10 4.93
C VAL A 267 -14.71 12.36 3.78
N MET A 268 -13.51 11.86 4.05
CA MET A 268 -12.81 10.87 3.24
C MET A 268 -12.49 9.68 4.13
N MET A 269 -12.69 8.47 3.63
CA MET A 269 -12.47 7.23 4.38
C MET A 269 -11.66 6.26 3.54
N VAL A 270 -10.61 5.70 4.11
CA VAL A 270 -9.94 4.51 3.60
C VAL A 270 -10.51 3.31 4.35
N LEU A 271 -11.14 2.40 3.61
CA LEU A 271 -11.64 1.13 4.14
C LEU A 271 -10.68 0.01 3.73
N ASN A 272 -10.29 -0.84 4.68
CA ASN A 272 -9.35 -1.93 4.49
C ASN A 272 -9.86 -3.23 5.11
N ASN A 273 -9.39 -4.36 4.61
CA ASN A 273 -9.62 -5.66 5.24
C ASN A 273 -8.73 -5.81 6.48
N GLY A 274 -9.27 -6.39 7.54
CA GLY A 274 -8.54 -7.01 8.62
C GLY A 274 -8.35 -8.52 8.37
N TYR A 275 -8.19 -9.28 9.43
CA TYR A 275 -8.10 -10.73 9.34
C TYR A 275 -9.49 -11.37 9.29
N GLY A 276 -9.71 -12.28 8.34
CA GLY A 276 -11.02 -12.93 8.15
C GLY A 276 -12.11 -11.94 7.72
N ASN A 277 -13.13 -11.76 8.56
CA ASN A 277 -14.23 -10.81 8.35
C ASN A 277 -14.01 -9.45 9.04
N GLU A 278 -12.85 -9.25 9.65
CA GLU A 278 -12.52 -7.99 10.28
C GLU A 278 -12.33 -6.88 9.25
N MET A 279 -12.74 -5.69 9.63
CA MET A 279 -12.57 -4.47 8.83
C MET A 279 -11.81 -3.43 9.65
N LYS A 280 -10.94 -2.71 8.98
CA LYS A 280 -10.27 -1.53 9.51
C LYS A 280 -10.57 -0.36 8.60
N ALA A 281 -10.80 0.77 9.18
CA ALA A 281 -10.96 1.99 8.39
C ALA A 281 -10.31 3.16 9.11
N GLU A 282 -9.99 4.15 8.32
CA GLU A 282 -9.57 5.44 8.83
C GLU A 282 -10.27 6.53 8.04
N TYR A 283 -10.89 7.47 8.71
CA TYR A 283 -11.53 8.58 8.05
C TYR A 283 -11.07 9.93 8.59
N VAL A 284 -11.17 10.93 7.74
CA VAL A 284 -10.87 12.32 8.08
C VAL A 284 -12.06 13.20 7.74
N TYR A 285 -12.42 14.11 8.63
CA TYR A 285 -13.28 15.23 8.25
C TYR A 285 -12.45 16.21 7.43
N SER A 286 -12.95 16.59 6.25
CA SER A 286 -12.26 17.54 5.35
C SER A 286 -11.94 18.87 6.02
N LYS A 287 -12.68 19.25 7.06
CA LYS A 287 -12.48 20.49 7.84
C LYS A 287 -11.31 20.39 8.82
N TYR A 288 -11.04 19.19 9.36
CA TYR A 288 -10.08 18.99 10.44
C TYR A 288 -8.82 18.24 10.01
N GLY A 289 -8.91 17.45 8.95
CA GLY A 289 -7.80 16.76 8.29
C GLY A 289 -7.06 15.71 9.12
N LYS A 290 -7.52 15.41 10.35
CA LYS A 290 -6.93 14.42 11.26
C LYS A 290 -7.68 13.10 11.19
N GLY A 291 -6.94 12.00 11.20
CA GLY A 291 -7.44 10.64 11.11
C GLY A 291 -8.22 10.21 12.35
N ILE A 292 -9.28 9.48 12.10
CA ILE A 292 -10.09 8.83 13.13
C ILE A 292 -10.16 7.36 12.78
N PHE A 293 -9.65 6.51 13.64
CA PHE A 293 -9.56 5.09 13.44
C PHE A 293 -10.87 4.38 13.74
N LEU A 294 -11.22 3.39 12.90
CA LEU A 294 -12.35 2.50 13.08
C LEU A 294 -11.92 1.04 12.93
N GLU A 295 -12.52 0.21 13.73
CA GLU A 295 -12.43 -1.25 13.59
C GLU A 295 -13.80 -1.89 13.68
N GLY A 296 -13.97 -3.04 13.03
CA GLY A 296 -15.25 -3.72 13.05
C GLY A 296 -15.27 -4.95 12.15
N LYS A 297 -16.43 -5.22 11.57
CA LYS A 297 -16.67 -6.43 10.79
C LYS A 297 -17.58 -6.15 9.59
N ILE A 298 -17.45 -7.02 8.60
CA ILE A 298 -18.39 -7.11 7.49
C ILE A 298 -19.03 -8.50 7.46
N LYS A 299 -20.35 -8.54 7.27
CA LYS A 299 -21.11 -9.78 7.08
C LYS A 299 -22.00 -9.61 5.85
N ALA A 300 -21.69 -10.33 4.80
CA ALA A 300 -22.23 -10.09 3.46
C ALA A 300 -21.95 -8.65 3.01
N ASP A 301 -22.98 -7.80 2.96
CA ASP A 301 -22.86 -6.38 2.64
C ASP A 301 -23.12 -5.44 3.84
N GLU A 302 -23.40 -6.02 5.01
CA GLU A 302 -23.58 -5.29 6.26
C GLU A 302 -22.21 -4.98 6.90
N LEU A 303 -21.91 -3.70 7.07
CA LEU A 303 -20.68 -3.16 7.63
C LEU A 303 -20.97 -2.52 8.99
N SER A 304 -20.34 -3.05 10.04
CA SER A 304 -20.42 -2.50 11.40
C SER A 304 -19.02 -2.08 11.84
N LEU A 305 -18.81 -0.79 12.11
CA LEU A 305 -17.53 -0.23 12.54
C LEU A 305 -17.71 0.56 13.83
N THR A 306 -16.74 0.46 14.72
CA THR A 306 -16.63 1.23 15.95
C THR A 306 -15.53 2.26 15.82
N GLU A 307 -15.85 3.53 16.05
CA GLU A 307 -14.91 4.63 16.10
C GLU A 307 -14.12 4.58 17.40
N LYS A 308 -12.80 4.63 17.31
CA LYS A 308 -11.87 4.54 18.42
C LYS A 308 -11.15 5.87 18.65
N LEU A 309 -11.32 6.44 19.83
CA LEU A 309 -10.55 7.60 20.26
C LEU A 309 -9.37 7.18 21.12
N ALA A 310 -8.19 7.62 20.74
CA ALA A 310 -7.00 7.46 21.55
C ALA A 310 -7.08 8.34 22.82
N LYS A 311 -6.97 7.74 24.00
CA LYS A 311 -6.88 8.44 25.28
C LYS A 311 -5.55 8.13 25.96
N PRO A 312 -4.69 9.13 26.18
CA PRO A 312 -3.49 8.94 26.99
C PRO A 312 -3.85 8.51 28.41
N LYS A 313 -3.18 7.46 28.92
CA LYS A 313 -3.22 7.07 30.34
C LYS A 313 -2.08 7.76 31.09
N GLU A 314 -2.23 7.93 32.42
CA GLU A 314 -1.16 8.42 33.30
C GLU A 314 0.10 7.55 33.24
N SER A 315 -0.04 6.27 32.88
CA SER A 315 1.06 5.33 32.68
C SER A 315 1.85 5.53 31.37
N GLY A 316 1.47 6.51 30.54
CA GLY A 316 2.08 6.73 29.20
C GLY A 316 1.56 5.80 28.10
N PHE A 317 0.65 4.86 28.43
CA PHE A 317 -0.02 4.03 27.44
C PHE A 317 -1.19 4.78 26.80
N ILE A 318 -1.48 4.45 25.54
CA ILE A 318 -2.70 4.90 24.86
C ILE A 318 -3.77 3.83 25.07
N ASP A 319 -4.92 4.24 25.61
CA ASP A 319 -6.14 3.45 25.60
C ASP A 319 -7.03 3.89 24.45
N TYR A 320 -7.78 2.97 23.89
CA TYR A 320 -8.76 3.28 22.86
C TYR A 320 -10.15 3.13 23.45
N VAL A 321 -10.94 4.18 23.40
CA VAL A 321 -12.32 4.18 23.88
C VAL A 321 -13.28 4.36 22.71
N ASP A 322 -14.42 3.68 22.78
CA ASP A 322 -15.47 3.82 21.79
C ASP A 322 -16.05 5.24 21.84
N ASN A 323 -16.20 5.85 20.67
CA ASN A 323 -16.72 7.19 20.51
C ASN A 323 -17.98 7.24 19.63
N GLY A 324 -18.08 6.37 18.64
CA GLY A 324 -19.21 6.28 17.74
C GLY A 324 -19.29 4.91 17.05
N PHE A 325 -20.43 4.68 16.41
CA PHE A 325 -20.72 3.44 15.70
C PHE A 325 -21.21 3.77 14.29
N ILE A 326 -20.70 3.05 13.30
CA ILE A 326 -21.18 3.07 11.93
C ILE A 326 -21.88 1.74 11.66
N GLU A 327 -23.17 1.82 11.32
CA GLU A 327 -23.94 0.72 10.79
C GLU A 327 -24.34 1.08 9.35
N ALA A 328 -23.82 0.33 8.39
CA ALA A 328 -23.91 0.69 6.99
C ALA A 328 -24.00 -0.54 6.08
N ARG A 329 -24.43 -0.31 4.85
CA ARG A 329 -24.34 -1.26 3.75
C ARG A 329 -23.19 -0.89 2.83
N PHE A 330 -22.38 -1.87 2.48
CA PHE A 330 -21.26 -1.73 1.55
C PHE A 330 -21.50 -2.57 0.30
N ASP A 331 -21.70 -1.94 -0.85
CA ASP A 331 -21.96 -2.61 -2.14
C ASP A 331 -20.70 -2.74 -3.02
N GLY A 332 -19.52 -2.45 -2.48
CA GLY A 332 -18.25 -2.43 -3.19
C GLY A 332 -17.91 -1.08 -3.85
N GLN A 333 -18.88 -0.18 -3.98
CA GLN A 333 -18.70 1.17 -4.55
C GLN A 333 -19.18 2.27 -3.62
N ASN A 334 -20.18 1.98 -2.80
CA ASN A 334 -20.81 2.91 -1.89
C ASN A 334 -20.88 2.33 -0.48
N ILE A 335 -20.81 3.20 0.52
CA ILE A 335 -21.09 2.90 1.93
C ILE A 335 -22.24 3.81 2.34
N THR A 336 -23.40 3.23 2.64
CA THR A 336 -24.61 3.96 3.00
C THR A 336 -25.19 3.46 4.30
N GLY A 337 -25.47 4.36 5.24
CA GLY A 337 -25.97 3.97 6.55
C GLY A 337 -26.01 5.13 7.52
N THR A 338 -25.65 4.87 8.76
CA THR A 338 -25.66 5.85 9.84
C THR A 338 -24.38 5.82 10.65
N TRP A 339 -24.00 6.96 11.15
CA TRP A 339 -23.06 7.14 12.24
C TRP A 339 -23.82 7.57 13.48
N THR A 340 -23.58 6.93 14.63
CA THR A 340 -24.26 7.20 15.89
C THR A 340 -23.23 7.43 16.99
N HIS A 341 -23.34 8.52 17.74
CA HIS A 341 -22.49 8.78 18.90
C HIS A 341 -22.68 7.70 19.98
N LYS A 342 -21.65 7.42 20.78
CA LYS A 342 -21.63 6.33 21.77
C LYS A 342 -22.77 6.36 22.79
N ASP A 343 -23.24 7.55 23.16
CA ASP A 343 -24.38 7.72 24.08
C ASP A 343 -25.75 7.65 23.39
N LYS A 344 -25.74 7.41 22.06
CA LYS A 344 -26.92 7.29 21.20
C LYS A 344 -27.80 8.56 21.14
N THR A 345 -27.29 9.69 21.59
CA THR A 345 -28.04 10.97 21.58
C THR A 345 -28.05 11.62 20.19
N ILE A 346 -27.04 11.32 19.37
CA ILE A 346 -26.86 11.93 18.05
C ILE A 346 -26.67 10.81 17.01
N THR A 347 -27.45 10.89 15.94
CA THR A 347 -27.31 10.01 14.78
C THR A 347 -27.28 10.86 13.52
N HIS A 348 -26.35 10.54 12.61
CA HIS A 348 -26.19 11.20 11.33
C HIS A 348 -26.24 10.18 10.18
N GLU A 349 -26.79 10.58 9.06
CA GLU A 349 -26.70 9.83 7.82
C GLU A 349 -25.23 9.74 7.36
N LEU A 350 -24.82 8.55 6.90
CA LEU A 350 -23.52 8.28 6.28
C LEU A 350 -23.73 7.96 4.81
N LEU A 351 -23.10 8.74 3.93
CA LEU A 351 -23.15 8.56 2.49
C LEU A 351 -21.74 8.72 1.93
N LEU A 352 -21.10 7.62 1.54
CA LEU A 352 -19.78 7.62 0.95
C LEU A 352 -19.81 6.90 -0.41
N ALA A 353 -19.03 7.37 -1.36
CA ALA A 353 -18.88 6.76 -2.67
C ALA A 353 -17.42 6.83 -3.13
N ARG A 354 -17.00 5.88 -3.95
CA ARG A 354 -15.74 5.97 -4.69
C ARG A 354 -15.86 7.02 -5.79
N LYS A 355 -14.86 7.85 -5.92
CA LYS A 355 -14.75 8.87 -6.98
C LYS A 355 -13.73 8.47 -8.04
#